data_6d70c2009c272debe46a256506aac866
#
_entry.id   6d70c2009c272debe46a256506aac866
#
_cell.length_a   1.000
_cell.length_b   1.000
_cell.length_c   1.000
_cell.angle_alpha   90.00
_cell.angle_beta   90.00
_cell.angle_gamma   90.00
#
_symmetry.space_group_name_H-M   'P 1'
#
loop_
_entity.id
_entity.type
_entity.pdbx_description
1 polymer ?
#
loop_
_entity_poly.entity_id
_entity_poly.type
_entity_poly.pdbx_seq_one_letter_code
_entity_poly.pdbx_strand_id
1 'polypeptide(L)'
;MKRFVFILFIFSLFSCKETKKENISHLVKEWNNKKIVYPDIMHFTVLGADTNFLFKSEYRIITYVDSAGCTSCKLKLEWWKKFISQLDTIGNLPVLFFLHPKNRKELNYILKRDNFNYPVCIDENDSLNKLNHFPSDLMFQTFLLDKDNRVLAIGNPIHNPKVKELYLKIIQGEKVEKDKGTEVINTKVTIDKTSISLGRFNWQKEQKATFTLKNTGNRPLAVQDVNTSCGCTSVSYSKEPVQPGGELKLEVTYTAEHPEHFNKTITVYCNMESSPLVLKIMRDAE
;
A
#
# COMPACT_ATOMS: atom_id res chain seq x y z
N MET A 1 -59.12 13.26 35.77
CA MET A 1 -58.46 12.96 34.47
C MET A 1 -57.05 13.51 34.50
N LYS A 2 -56.05 12.63 34.77
CA LYS A 2 -54.63 13.02 34.78
C LYS A 2 -54.06 12.75 33.40
N ARG A 3 -53.61 13.81 32.70
CA ARG A 3 -52.91 13.68 31.43
C ARG A 3 -51.44 13.32 31.73
N PHE A 4 -51.02 12.14 31.32
CA PHE A 4 -49.63 11.72 31.27
C PHE A 4 -49.00 12.31 30.00
N VAL A 5 -48.05 13.22 30.15
CA VAL A 5 -47.22 13.71 29.05
C VAL A 5 -46.02 12.77 28.95
N PHE A 6 -45.97 11.99 27.85
CA PHE A 6 -44.85 11.13 27.50
C PHE A 6 -43.82 11.97 26.81
N ILE A 7 -42.75 12.35 27.52
CA ILE A 7 -41.59 13.02 26.94
C ILE A 7 -40.74 11.94 26.28
N LEU A 8 -40.79 11.90 24.94
CA LEU A 8 -39.97 11.03 24.12
C LEU A 8 -38.53 11.64 24.07
N PHE A 9 -37.63 11.10 24.87
CA PHE A 9 -36.19 11.45 24.81
C PHE A 9 -35.60 10.81 23.55
N ILE A 10 -35.53 11.60 22.47
CA ILE A 10 -34.77 11.22 21.26
C ILE A 10 -33.30 11.32 21.59
N PHE A 11 -32.70 10.19 21.98
CA PHE A 11 -31.24 10.04 21.97
C PHE A 11 -30.77 10.09 20.52
N SER A 12 -30.40 11.26 20.04
CA SER A 12 -29.63 11.42 18.81
C SER A 12 -28.24 10.81 19.04
N LEU A 13 -28.08 9.57 18.61
CA LEU A 13 -26.76 8.94 18.47
C LEU A 13 -26.01 9.70 17.39
N PHE A 14 -25.27 10.72 17.77
CA PHE A 14 -24.21 11.27 16.95
C PHE A 14 -23.11 10.20 16.86
N SER A 15 -23.28 9.26 15.91
CA SER A 15 -22.19 8.44 15.46
C SER A 15 -21.21 9.34 14.70
N CYS A 16 -20.22 9.86 15.42
CA CYS A 16 -19.10 10.56 14.83
C CYS A 16 -18.35 9.51 13.99
N LYS A 17 -18.58 9.45 12.67
CA LYS A 17 -17.74 8.68 11.75
C LYS A 17 -16.42 9.45 11.67
N GLU A 18 -15.41 8.96 12.39
CA GLU A 18 -14.04 9.43 12.18
C GLU A 18 -13.71 9.42 10.70
N THR A 19 -13.15 10.51 10.22
CA THR A 19 -12.75 10.58 8.81
C THR A 19 -11.54 9.65 8.60
N LYS A 20 -11.38 9.11 7.40
CA LYS A 20 -10.23 8.26 7.03
C LYS A 20 -8.89 8.94 7.38
N LYS A 21 -8.82 10.27 7.28
CA LYS A 21 -7.64 11.07 7.60
C LYS A 21 -7.35 11.10 9.11
N GLU A 22 -8.38 11.20 9.95
CA GLU A 22 -8.23 11.15 11.41
C GLU A 22 -7.74 9.79 11.86
N ASN A 23 -8.28 8.69 11.31
CA ASN A 23 -7.83 7.33 11.58
C ASN A 23 -6.37 7.13 11.19
N ILE A 24 -5.91 7.62 10.04
CA ILE A 24 -4.50 7.54 9.62
C ILE A 24 -3.62 8.38 10.56
N SER A 25 -4.05 9.59 10.92
CA SER A 25 -3.29 10.44 11.85
C SER A 25 -3.14 9.78 13.23
N HIS A 26 -4.19 9.14 13.73
CA HIS A 26 -4.17 8.38 14.97
C HIS A 26 -3.20 7.20 14.87
N LEU A 27 -3.29 6.41 13.81
CA LEU A 27 -2.40 5.27 13.57
C LEU A 27 -0.92 5.69 13.51
N VAL A 28 -0.60 6.76 12.77
CA VAL A 28 0.78 7.28 12.69
C VAL A 28 1.29 7.71 14.07
N LYS A 29 0.45 8.37 14.88
CA LYS A 29 0.81 8.77 16.27
C LYS A 29 1.03 7.56 17.16
N GLU A 30 0.18 6.56 17.08
CA GLU A 30 0.27 5.32 17.88
C GLU A 30 1.59 4.58 17.60
N TRP A 31 1.99 4.52 16.32
CA TRP A 31 3.18 3.78 15.92
C TRP A 31 4.48 4.58 16.03
N ASN A 32 4.42 5.89 16.08
CA ASN A 32 5.61 6.72 16.19
C ASN A 32 6.39 6.41 17.46
N ASN A 33 7.68 6.13 17.34
CA ASN A 33 8.60 5.74 18.43
C ASN A 33 8.24 4.42 19.14
N LYS A 34 7.24 3.65 18.65
CA LYS A 34 6.93 2.32 19.17
C LYS A 34 8.08 1.37 18.86
N LYS A 35 8.50 0.57 19.84
CA LYS A 35 9.57 -0.41 19.63
C LYS A 35 9.01 -1.68 19.01
N ILE A 36 9.61 -2.14 17.93
CA ILE A 36 9.31 -3.44 17.34
C ILE A 36 10.01 -4.53 18.14
N VAL A 37 9.26 -5.54 18.54
CA VAL A 37 9.73 -6.72 19.25
C VAL A 37 9.87 -7.87 18.27
N TYR A 38 11.07 -8.44 18.18
CA TYR A 38 11.34 -9.59 17.32
C TYR A 38 11.14 -10.90 18.08
N PRO A 39 10.72 -11.98 17.37
CA PRO A 39 10.76 -13.33 17.93
C PRO A 39 12.20 -13.73 18.28
N ASP A 40 12.35 -14.57 19.34
CA ASP A 40 13.67 -15.08 19.76
C ASP A 40 14.37 -15.89 18.66
N ILE A 41 13.60 -16.57 17.82
CA ILE A 41 14.10 -17.38 16.72
C ILE A 41 13.58 -16.82 15.39
N MET A 42 14.52 -16.43 14.53
CA MET A 42 14.23 -15.95 13.18
C MET A 42 15.15 -16.63 12.20
N HIS A 43 14.57 -17.35 11.24
CA HIS A 43 15.31 -17.99 10.16
C HIS A 43 15.16 -17.22 8.87
N PHE A 44 16.24 -16.61 8.43
CA PHE A 44 16.29 -15.94 7.13
C PHE A 44 16.79 -16.86 6.05
N THR A 45 16.14 -16.85 4.91
CA THR A 45 16.54 -17.62 3.73
C THR A 45 16.63 -16.73 2.50
N VAL A 46 17.52 -17.08 1.57
CA VAL A 46 17.58 -16.49 0.22
C VAL A 46 17.29 -17.62 -0.76
N LEU A 47 16.18 -17.54 -1.48
CA LEU A 47 15.71 -18.57 -2.41
C LEU A 47 15.62 -19.99 -1.80
N GLY A 48 15.41 -20.05 -0.47
CA GLY A 48 15.28 -21.29 0.30
C GLY A 48 16.58 -21.81 0.90
N ALA A 49 17.72 -21.15 0.68
CA ALA A 49 18.98 -21.44 1.37
C ALA A 49 19.10 -20.57 2.64
N ASP A 50 19.44 -21.18 3.77
CA ASP A 50 19.62 -20.44 5.02
C ASP A 50 20.74 -19.40 4.88
N THR A 51 20.52 -18.25 5.47
CA THR A 51 21.48 -17.16 5.46
C THR A 51 21.59 -16.51 6.83
N ASN A 52 22.82 -16.18 7.24
CA ASN A 52 23.06 -15.39 8.43
C ASN A 52 22.95 -13.90 8.07
N PHE A 53 21.92 -13.25 8.56
CA PHE A 53 21.72 -11.83 8.31
C PHE A 53 22.09 -11.01 9.54
N LEU A 54 23.07 -10.11 9.40
CA LEU A 54 23.50 -9.21 10.49
C LEU A 54 22.74 -7.90 10.41
N PHE A 55 22.02 -7.58 11.49
CA PHE A 55 21.19 -6.37 11.62
C PHE A 55 21.97 -5.09 12.00
N LYS A 56 23.26 -4.99 11.70
CA LYS A 56 24.07 -3.83 12.05
C LYS A 56 23.88 -2.72 11.03
N SER A 57 22.90 -1.86 11.26
CA SER A 57 22.70 -0.63 10.49
C SER A 57 22.02 0.40 11.37
N GLU A 58 22.27 1.69 11.13
CA GLU A 58 21.63 2.81 11.83
C GLU A 58 20.13 2.84 11.58
N TYR A 59 19.72 2.50 10.34
CA TYR A 59 18.33 2.38 9.94
C TYR A 59 18.08 0.99 9.36
N ARG A 60 16.84 0.55 9.41
CA ARG A 60 16.37 -0.65 8.71
C ARG A 60 14.91 -0.52 8.34
N ILE A 61 14.52 -1.19 7.28
CA ILE A 61 13.12 -1.28 6.89
C ILE A 61 12.65 -2.69 7.24
N ILE A 62 11.50 -2.78 7.89
CA ILE A 62 10.79 -4.04 8.11
C ILE A 62 9.48 -4.00 7.34
N THR A 63 9.16 -5.06 6.62
CA THR A 63 7.85 -5.25 6.00
C THR A 63 7.28 -6.60 6.39
N TYR A 64 6.04 -6.56 6.86
CA TYR A 64 5.28 -7.75 7.21
C TYR A 64 4.22 -8.00 6.14
N VAL A 65 4.05 -9.26 5.74
CA VAL A 65 3.01 -9.67 4.79
C VAL A 65 2.26 -10.86 5.37
N ASP A 66 0.98 -10.64 5.66
CA ASP A 66 0.08 -11.65 6.22
C ASP A 66 -0.39 -12.69 5.20
N SER A 67 -1.04 -13.76 5.69
CA SER A 67 -1.57 -14.87 4.88
C SER A 67 -2.89 -14.58 4.18
N ALA A 68 -3.51 -13.41 4.38
CA ALA A 68 -4.81 -13.09 3.81
C ALA A 68 -4.73 -12.72 2.32
N GLY A 69 -5.59 -13.28 1.49
CA GLY A 69 -5.70 -12.95 0.06
C GLY A 69 -4.56 -13.50 -0.81
N CYS A 70 -4.29 -12.82 -1.92
CA CYS A 70 -3.32 -13.24 -2.93
C CYS A 70 -1.88 -12.89 -2.52
N THR A 71 -1.02 -13.88 -2.32
CA THR A 71 0.38 -13.71 -1.91
C THR A 71 1.18 -12.90 -2.93
N SER A 72 1.17 -13.26 -4.20
CA SER A 72 1.95 -12.58 -5.24
C SER A 72 1.51 -11.12 -5.43
N CYS A 73 0.20 -10.86 -5.29
CA CYS A 73 -0.36 -9.51 -5.39
C CYS A 73 0.13 -8.57 -4.28
N LYS A 74 0.35 -9.11 -3.07
CA LYS A 74 0.83 -8.36 -1.92
C LYS A 74 2.33 -8.14 -1.95
N LEU A 75 3.10 -9.14 -2.38
CA LEU A 75 4.55 -9.10 -2.33
C LEU A 75 5.16 -8.03 -3.24
N LYS A 76 4.61 -7.83 -4.46
CA LYS A 76 5.13 -6.80 -5.39
C LYS A 76 6.66 -6.81 -5.52
N LEU A 77 7.27 -7.99 -5.65
CA LEU A 77 8.72 -8.21 -5.53
C LEU A 77 9.55 -7.35 -6.47
N GLU A 78 9.09 -7.13 -7.71
CA GLU A 78 9.78 -6.26 -8.69
C GLU A 78 9.86 -4.80 -8.23
N TRP A 79 8.86 -4.32 -7.51
CA TRP A 79 8.86 -2.97 -6.95
C TRP A 79 9.81 -2.85 -5.78
N TRP A 80 9.88 -3.90 -4.95
CA TRP A 80 10.86 -3.99 -3.88
C TRP A 80 12.28 -4.02 -4.41
N LYS A 81 12.58 -4.83 -5.45
CA LYS A 81 13.91 -4.84 -6.10
C LYS A 81 14.34 -3.45 -6.54
N LYS A 82 13.44 -2.70 -7.22
CA LYS A 82 13.71 -1.33 -7.65
C LYS A 82 13.97 -0.39 -6.48
N PHE A 83 13.20 -0.52 -5.40
CA PHE A 83 13.38 0.32 -4.22
C PHE A 83 14.67 -0.03 -3.46
N ILE A 84 14.98 -1.31 -3.28
CA ILE A 84 16.22 -1.76 -2.64
C ILE A 84 17.44 -1.30 -3.45
N SER A 85 17.42 -1.45 -4.78
CA SER A 85 18.49 -0.93 -5.65
C SER A 85 18.70 0.58 -5.48
N GLN A 86 17.66 1.35 -5.19
CA GLN A 86 17.78 2.77 -4.86
C GLN A 86 18.40 2.98 -3.47
N LEU A 87 18.03 2.17 -2.47
CA LEU A 87 18.61 2.23 -1.12
C LEU A 87 20.10 1.90 -1.12
N ASP A 88 20.54 0.94 -1.94
CA ASP A 88 21.93 0.53 -2.09
C ASP A 88 22.82 1.70 -2.56
N THR A 89 22.28 2.64 -3.33
CA THR A 89 23.02 3.86 -3.73
C THR A 89 23.22 4.86 -2.60
N ILE A 90 22.49 4.73 -1.49
CA ILE A 90 22.51 5.67 -0.36
C ILE A 90 23.30 5.12 0.83
N GLY A 91 23.39 3.78 0.99
CA GLY A 91 24.11 3.22 2.13
C GLY A 91 23.81 1.78 2.48
N ASN A 92 23.34 0.98 1.55
CA ASN A 92 23.15 -0.47 1.74
C ASN A 92 22.25 -0.80 2.94
N LEU A 93 21.07 -0.18 2.96
CA LEU A 93 20.13 -0.30 4.07
C LEU A 93 19.41 -1.65 4.07
N PRO A 94 19.41 -2.41 5.18
CA PRO A 94 18.73 -3.70 5.23
C PRO A 94 17.20 -3.54 5.16
N VAL A 95 16.58 -4.29 4.26
CA VAL A 95 15.14 -4.48 4.17
C VAL A 95 14.80 -5.89 4.62
N LEU A 96 14.03 -6.01 5.70
CA LEU A 96 13.69 -7.27 6.34
C LEU A 96 12.27 -7.67 5.97
N PHE A 97 12.14 -8.77 5.27
CA PHE A 97 10.84 -9.32 4.87
C PHE A 97 10.40 -10.38 5.86
N PHE A 98 9.29 -10.16 6.55
CA PHE A 98 8.63 -11.17 7.37
C PHE A 98 7.36 -11.60 6.68
N LEU A 99 7.33 -12.84 6.25
CA LEU A 99 6.27 -13.37 5.41
C LEU A 99 5.56 -14.49 6.17
N HIS A 100 4.28 -14.26 6.49
CA HIS A 100 3.39 -15.28 7.04
C HIS A 100 2.53 -15.86 5.91
N PRO A 101 2.97 -16.95 5.25
CA PRO A 101 2.28 -17.49 4.09
C PRO A 101 1.12 -18.40 4.49
N LYS A 102 0.04 -18.40 3.71
CA LYS A 102 -0.98 -19.45 3.76
C LYS A 102 -0.44 -20.79 3.25
N ASN A 103 0.47 -20.74 2.28
CA ASN A 103 1.11 -21.88 1.66
C ASN A 103 2.59 -21.59 1.41
N ARG A 104 3.47 -22.27 2.16
CA ARG A 104 4.93 -22.12 2.03
C ARG A 104 5.47 -22.53 0.65
N LYS A 105 4.89 -23.59 0.03
CA LYS A 105 5.33 -24.05 -1.28
C LYS A 105 5.04 -23.00 -2.35
N GLU A 106 3.86 -22.40 -2.32
CA GLU A 106 3.46 -21.30 -3.21
C GLU A 106 4.40 -20.10 -3.03
N LEU A 107 4.65 -19.68 -1.80
CA LEU A 107 5.58 -18.59 -1.51
C LEU A 107 6.96 -18.86 -2.08
N ASN A 108 7.53 -20.03 -1.83
CA ASN A 108 8.85 -20.42 -2.34
C ASN A 108 8.89 -20.44 -3.88
N TYR A 109 7.80 -20.88 -4.52
CA TYR A 109 7.68 -20.83 -5.97
C TYR A 109 7.71 -19.37 -6.48
N ILE A 110 6.93 -18.47 -5.85
CA ILE A 110 6.89 -17.05 -6.22
C ILE A 110 8.27 -16.41 -6.07
N LEU A 111 8.95 -16.61 -4.93
CA LEU A 111 10.28 -16.06 -4.68
C LEU A 111 11.30 -16.52 -5.73
N LYS A 112 11.25 -17.79 -6.12
CA LYS A 112 12.13 -18.37 -7.16
C LYS A 112 11.77 -17.88 -8.56
N ARG A 113 10.48 -17.89 -8.93
CA ARG A 113 9.99 -17.41 -10.22
C ARG A 113 10.42 -15.99 -10.49
N ASP A 114 10.27 -15.11 -9.47
CA ASP A 114 10.57 -13.69 -9.58
C ASP A 114 12.05 -13.38 -9.26
N ASN A 115 12.88 -14.42 -9.08
CA ASN A 115 14.31 -14.29 -8.73
C ASN A 115 14.55 -13.27 -7.61
N PHE A 116 13.80 -13.44 -6.50
CA PHE A 116 13.91 -12.54 -5.35
C PHE A 116 15.03 -13.03 -4.42
N ASN A 117 16.24 -12.57 -4.68
CA ASN A 117 17.47 -12.98 -4.01
C ASN A 117 17.80 -12.14 -2.77
N TYR A 118 16.80 -11.60 -2.10
CA TYR A 118 16.94 -10.90 -0.82
C TYR A 118 16.54 -11.78 0.35
N PRO A 119 17.11 -11.54 1.56
CA PRO A 119 16.76 -12.31 2.74
C PRO A 119 15.29 -12.16 3.12
N VAL A 120 14.60 -13.29 3.31
CA VAL A 120 13.22 -13.35 3.79
C VAL A 120 13.12 -14.26 5.02
N CYS A 121 12.39 -13.83 6.04
CA CYS A 121 12.01 -14.66 7.17
C CYS A 121 10.61 -15.23 6.92
N ILE A 122 10.49 -16.57 6.82
CA ILE A 122 9.19 -17.21 6.65
C ILE A 122 8.65 -17.55 8.05
N ASP A 123 7.76 -16.68 8.55
CA ASP A 123 7.15 -16.80 9.87
C ASP A 123 5.81 -17.54 9.80
N GLU A 124 5.89 -18.88 9.73
CA GLU A 124 4.69 -19.75 9.62
C GLU A 124 3.75 -19.61 10.83
N ASN A 125 4.30 -19.24 11.99
CA ASN A 125 3.56 -19.12 13.23
C ASN A 125 2.99 -17.70 13.46
N ASP A 126 3.21 -16.77 12.55
CA ASP A 126 2.82 -15.35 12.70
C ASP A 126 3.37 -14.73 14.00
N SER A 127 4.57 -15.14 14.40
CA SER A 127 5.17 -14.79 15.67
C SER A 127 5.44 -13.29 15.77
N LEU A 128 5.94 -12.69 14.71
CA LEU A 128 6.23 -11.26 14.70
C LEU A 128 4.96 -10.42 14.86
N ASN A 129 3.89 -10.76 14.16
CA ASN A 129 2.63 -10.02 14.27
C ASN A 129 1.94 -10.25 15.64
N LYS A 130 2.01 -11.45 16.19
CA LYS A 130 1.49 -11.73 17.53
C LYS A 130 2.18 -10.90 18.61
N LEU A 131 3.46 -10.58 18.46
CA LEU A 131 4.21 -9.73 19.39
C LEU A 131 3.90 -8.24 19.22
N ASN A 132 3.61 -7.79 18.00
CA ASN A 132 3.54 -6.36 17.70
C ASN A 132 2.12 -5.85 17.41
N HIS A 133 1.19 -6.73 17.02
CA HIS A 133 -0.19 -6.41 16.62
C HIS A 133 -0.23 -5.37 15.49
N PHE A 134 0.39 -5.71 14.35
CA PHE A 134 0.46 -4.82 13.19
C PHE A 134 -0.94 -4.41 12.67
N PRO A 135 -1.04 -3.22 12.05
CA PRO A 135 -2.27 -2.80 11.40
C PRO A 135 -2.72 -3.83 10.36
N SER A 136 -4.03 -4.04 10.26
CA SER A 136 -4.62 -4.94 9.26
C SER A 136 -4.52 -4.41 7.83
N ASP A 137 -4.40 -3.08 7.66
CA ASP A 137 -4.23 -2.46 6.34
C ASP A 137 -2.78 -2.63 5.87
N LEU A 138 -2.60 -3.33 4.74
CA LEU A 138 -1.32 -3.59 4.10
C LEU A 138 -0.47 -2.32 3.84
N MET A 139 -1.13 -1.18 3.68
CA MET A 139 -0.45 0.11 3.49
C MET A 139 0.35 0.55 4.71
N PHE A 140 0.09 -0.03 5.90
CA PHE A 140 0.73 0.29 7.17
C PHE A 140 1.48 -0.89 7.79
N GLN A 141 1.80 -1.92 7.02
CA GLN A 141 2.57 -3.09 7.46
C GLN A 141 4.06 -2.98 7.13
N THR A 142 4.54 -1.77 6.82
CA THR A 142 5.95 -1.48 6.58
C THR A 142 6.40 -0.31 7.43
N PHE A 143 7.61 -0.43 8.01
CA PHE A 143 8.13 0.49 9.01
C PHE A 143 9.59 0.81 8.71
N LEU A 144 9.96 2.08 8.80
CA LEU A 144 11.35 2.50 8.93
C LEU A 144 11.71 2.56 10.41
N LEU A 145 12.76 1.88 10.79
CA LEU A 145 13.23 1.78 12.17
C LEU A 145 14.62 2.40 12.34
N ASP A 146 14.89 2.88 13.55
CA ASP A 146 16.24 3.23 14.00
C ASP A 146 17.03 1.99 14.48
N LYS A 147 18.27 2.21 14.92
CA LYS A 147 19.14 1.17 15.47
C LYS A 147 18.57 0.44 16.70
N ASP A 148 17.68 1.08 17.45
CA ASP A 148 17.06 0.56 18.67
C ASP A 148 15.71 -0.13 18.38
N ASN A 149 15.38 -0.34 17.11
CA ASN A 149 14.12 -0.90 16.59
C ASN A 149 12.89 -0.03 16.88
N ARG A 150 13.06 1.29 17.01
CA ARG A 150 11.94 2.21 17.17
C ARG A 150 11.46 2.70 15.82
N VAL A 151 10.15 2.79 15.68
CA VAL A 151 9.51 3.25 14.44
C VAL A 151 9.75 4.75 14.25
N LEU A 152 10.42 5.11 13.16
CA LEU A 152 10.64 6.49 12.70
C LEU A 152 9.56 6.92 11.72
N ALA A 153 9.11 6.00 10.88
CA ALA A 153 8.02 6.22 9.94
C ALA A 153 7.28 4.93 9.65
N ILE A 154 5.97 5.04 9.39
CA ILE A 154 5.08 3.94 9.03
C ILE A 154 4.47 4.18 7.66
N GLY A 155 4.29 3.12 6.89
CA GLY A 155 3.66 3.11 5.58
C GLY A 155 4.52 2.43 4.54
N ASN A 156 3.89 1.90 3.51
CA ASN A 156 4.57 1.11 2.51
C ASN A 156 5.18 1.99 1.40
N PRO A 157 6.52 2.09 1.28
CA PRO A 157 7.20 2.99 0.33
C PRO A 157 7.05 2.56 -1.13
N ILE A 158 6.77 1.27 -1.40
CA ILE A 158 6.54 0.81 -2.77
C ILE A 158 5.10 1.09 -3.25
N HIS A 159 4.20 1.43 -2.33
CA HIS A 159 2.81 1.75 -2.65
C HIS A 159 2.49 3.24 -2.52
N ASN A 160 3.35 4.03 -1.86
CA ASN A 160 3.10 5.46 -1.64
C ASN A 160 4.38 6.28 -1.87
N PRO A 161 4.45 7.08 -2.95
CA PRO A 161 5.61 7.90 -3.27
C PRO A 161 6.01 8.89 -2.17
N LYS A 162 5.05 9.46 -1.44
CA LYS A 162 5.32 10.38 -0.32
C LYS A 162 5.96 9.65 0.86
N VAL A 163 5.53 8.42 1.14
CA VAL A 163 6.16 7.58 2.17
C VAL A 163 7.58 7.21 1.74
N LYS A 164 7.77 6.88 0.46
CA LYS A 164 9.10 6.62 -0.11
C LYS A 164 10.02 7.81 0.06
N GLU A 165 9.57 9.01 -0.30
CA GLU A 165 10.32 10.26 -0.15
C GLU A 165 10.66 10.53 1.33
N LEU A 166 9.69 10.34 2.24
CA LEU A 166 9.89 10.48 3.67
C LEU A 166 10.98 9.54 4.19
N TYR A 167 10.97 8.27 3.78
CA TYR A 167 11.99 7.30 4.18
C TYR A 167 13.38 7.74 3.71
N LEU A 168 13.49 8.13 2.43
CA LEU A 168 14.76 8.58 1.86
C LEU A 168 15.31 9.81 2.58
N LYS A 169 14.48 10.81 2.88
CA LYS A 169 14.87 12.01 3.64
C LYS A 169 15.39 11.66 5.04
N ILE A 170 14.70 10.79 5.77
CA ILE A 170 15.13 10.36 7.11
C ILE A 170 16.48 9.64 7.02
N ILE A 171 16.64 8.70 6.07
CA ILE A 171 17.87 7.92 5.89
C ILE A 171 19.06 8.81 5.53
N GLN A 172 18.84 9.86 4.73
CA GLN A 172 19.86 10.83 4.32
C GLN A 172 20.17 11.88 5.40
N GLY A 173 19.49 11.80 6.56
CA GLY A 173 19.68 12.76 7.64
C GLY A 173 19.12 14.15 7.33
N GLU A 174 18.30 14.28 6.30
CA GLU A 174 17.63 15.53 6.01
C GLU A 174 16.63 15.86 7.12
N LYS A 175 16.60 17.14 7.54
CA LYS A 175 15.59 17.60 8.47
C LYS A 175 14.22 17.43 7.82
N VAL A 176 13.47 16.43 8.26
CA VAL A 176 12.05 16.34 7.96
C VAL A 176 11.40 17.50 8.71
N GLU A 177 11.26 18.64 8.06
CA GLU A 177 10.44 19.72 8.60
C GLU A 177 9.07 19.09 8.84
N LYS A 178 8.60 19.17 10.09
CA LYS A 178 7.18 18.91 10.38
C LYS A 178 6.45 19.87 9.46
N ASP A 179 5.76 19.33 8.50
CA ASP A 179 5.02 20.08 7.48
C ASP A 179 4.22 21.17 8.19
N LYS A 180 4.82 22.35 8.33
CA LYS A 180 4.08 23.57 8.60
C LYS A 180 3.35 23.85 7.31
N GLY A 181 2.22 23.08 7.13
CA GLY A 181 1.24 23.40 6.10
C GLY A 181 1.81 24.08 4.87
N THR A 182 2.70 23.43 4.11
CA THR A 182 2.72 23.69 2.68
C THR A 182 1.30 23.38 2.27
N GLU A 183 0.53 24.40 1.92
CA GLU A 183 -0.82 24.23 1.37
C GLU A 183 -0.69 23.12 0.33
N VAL A 184 -1.10 21.90 0.71
CA VAL A 184 -1.17 20.83 -0.26
C VAL A 184 -2.12 21.37 -1.31
N ILE A 185 -1.58 21.69 -2.49
CA ILE A 185 -2.36 22.25 -3.58
C ILE A 185 -3.34 21.15 -3.99
N ASN A 186 -4.40 21.01 -3.21
CA ASN A 186 -5.45 20.04 -3.46
C ASN A 186 -6.43 20.62 -4.47
N THR A 187 -6.93 19.75 -5.33
CA THR A 187 -8.04 20.06 -6.22
C THR A 187 -9.22 19.12 -5.96
N LYS A 188 -10.38 19.46 -6.49
CA LYS A 188 -11.55 18.58 -6.47
C LYS A 188 -11.58 17.75 -7.76
N VAL A 189 -11.90 16.48 -7.61
CA VAL A 189 -11.97 15.54 -8.73
C VAL A 189 -13.28 14.78 -8.66
N THR A 190 -13.97 14.69 -9.77
CA THR A 190 -15.08 13.76 -9.96
C THR A 190 -14.63 12.62 -10.86
N ILE A 191 -15.22 11.47 -10.66
CA ILE A 191 -14.90 10.27 -11.44
C ILE A 191 -16.19 9.74 -12.06
N ASP A 192 -16.10 9.27 -13.29
CA ASP A 192 -17.25 8.72 -14.02
C ASP A 192 -17.78 7.44 -13.37
N LYS A 193 -16.87 6.57 -12.91
CA LYS A 193 -17.17 5.30 -12.24
C LYS A 193 -15.98 4.81 -11.42
N THR A 194 -16.22 4.10 -10.34
CA THR A 194 -15.19 3.53 -9.47
C THR A 194 -14.93 2.04 -9.75
N SER A 195 -15.80 1.42 -10.55
CA SER A 195 -15.66 0.03 -10.94
C SER A 195 -16.14 -0.20 -12.37
N ILE A 196 -15.47 -1.09 -13.09
CA ILE A 196 -15.83 -1.54 -14.44
C ILE A 196 -15.89 -3.06 -14.45
N SER A 197 -17.01 -3.57 -14.98
CA SER A 197 -17.14 -4.97 -15.32
C SER A 197 -16.71 -5.20 -16.76
N LEU A 198 -15.73 -6.07 -16.98
CA LEU A 198 -15.22 -6.40 -18.33
C LEU A 198 -16.07 -7.43 -19.07
N GLY A 199 -17.12 -7.98 -18.42
CA GLY A 199 -17.92 -9.06 -18.99
C GLY A 199 -17.16 -10.40 -18.99
N ARG A 200 -17.74 -11.40 -19.65
CA ARG A 200 -17.07 -12.69 -19.89
C ARG A 200 -16.25 -12.60 -21.17
N PHE A 201 -15.02 -13.10 -21.13
CA PHE A 201 -14.13 -13.07 -22.28
C PHE A 201 -13.13 -14.22 -22.26
N ASN A 202 -12.58 -14.54 -23.42
CA ASN A 202 -11.51 -15.53 -23.52
C ASN A 202 -10.25 -15.00 -22.80
N TRP A 203 -9.76 -15.74 -21.80
CA TRP A 203 -8.62 -15.36 -20.94
C TRP A 203 -7.33 -15.04 -21.72
N GLN A 204 -7.15 -15.60 -22.91
CA GLN A 204 -6.01 -15.33 -23.80
C GLN A 204 -6.08 -13.97 -24.51
N LYS A 205 -7.21 -13.26 -24.40
CA LYS A 205 -7.40 -11.96 -25.01
C LYS A 205 -7.26 -10.84 -24.02
N GLU A 206 -6.41 -9.88 -24.34
CA GLU A 206 -6.28 -8.62 -23.60
C GLU A 206 -7.61 -7.87 -23.55
N GLN A 207 -7.93 -7.34 -22.38
CA GLN A 207 -9.11 -6.51 -22.16
C GLN A 207 -8.70 -5.09 -21.82
N LYS A 208 -9.50 -4.11 -22.27
CA LYS A 208 -9.27 -2.69 -21.99
C LYS A 208 -10.46 -2.06 -21.31
N ALA A 209 -10.17 -1.17 -20.38
CA ALA A 209 -11.17 -0.34 -19.71
C ALA A 209 -10.62 1.07 -19.53
N THR A 210 -11.50 2.05 -19.50
CA THR A 210 -11.11 3.45 -19.29
C THR A 210 -11.90 4.04 -18.13
N PHE A 211 -11.18 4.65 -17.19
CA PHE A 211 -11.74 5.50 -16.15
C PHE A 211 -11.43 6.95 -16.49
N THR A 212 -12.39 7.85 -16.26
CA THR A 212 -12.23 9.28 -16.54
C THR A 212 -12.29 10.06 -15.24
N LEU A 213 -11.21 10.77 -14.92
CA LEU A 213 -11.12 11.71 -13.80
C LEU A 213 -11.31 13.11 -14.35
N LYS A 214 -12.29 13.87 -13.86
CA LYS A 214 -12.52 15.25 -14.21
C LYS A 214 -12.08 16.17 -13.09
N ASN A 215 -11.20 17.10 -13.40
CA ASN A 215 -10.79 18.15 -12.45
C ASN A 215 -11.91 19.19 -12.31
N THR A 216 -12.68 19.11 -11.24
CA THR A 216 -13.77 20.05 -10.91
C THR A 216 -13.35 21.12 -9.91
N GLY A 217 -12.09 21.13 -9.51
CA GLY A 217 -11.52 22.13 -8.63
C GLY A 217 -10.95 23.33 -9.39
N ASN A 218 -10.27 24.21 -8.67
CA ASN A 218 -9.67 25.45 -9.19
C ASN A 218 -8.13 25.39 -9.28
N ARG A 219 -7.54 24.23 -9.06
CA ARG A 219 -6.08 23.97 -9.15
C ARG A 219 -5.82 22.82 -10.12
N PRO A 220 -4.64 22.75 -10.75
CA PRO A 220 -4.30 21.64 -11.62
C PRO A 220 -4.35 20.30 -10.86
N LEU A 221 -4.91 19.27 -11.49
CA LEU A 221 -4.87 17.89 -11.01
C LEU A 221 -3.55 17.24 -11.46
N ALA A 222 -2.76 16.79 -10.51
CA ALA A 222 -1.53 16.04 -10.76
C ALA A 222 -1.63 14.61 -10.22
N VAL A 223 -1.47 13.61 -11.07
CA VAL A 223 -1.34 12.22 -10.68
C VAL A 223 0.12 11.95 -10.36
N GLN A 224 0.40 11.57 -9.11
CA GLN A 224 1.73 11.30 -8.59
C GLN A 224 2.17 9.87 -8.93
N ASP A 225 1.23 8.91 -8.75
CA ASP A 225 1.49 7.50 -9.03
C ASP A 225 0.19 6.73 -9.26
N VAL A 226 0.30 5.59 -9.94
CA VAL A 226 -0.80 4.63 -10.13
C VAL A 226 -0.28 3.22 -9.89
N ASN A 227 -0.87 2.54 -8.93
CA ASN A 227 -0.52 1.17 -8.55
C ASN A 227 -1.64 0.20 -8.88
N THR A 228 -1.28 -1.02 -9.27
CA THR A 228 -2.22 -2.11 -9.55
C THR A 228 -2.03 -3.26 -8.56
N SER A 229 -3.09 -4.02 -8.28
CA SER A 229 -3.03 -5.17 -7.37
C SER A 229 -2.29 -6.39 -7.93
N CYS A 230 -1.99 -6.45 -9.23
CA CYS A 230 -1.23 -7.53 -9.88
C CYS A 230 -0.41 -7.01 -11.06
N GLY A 231 0.59 -7.79 -11.49
CA GLY A 231 1.32 -7.57 -12.74
C GLY A 231 0.48 -7.81 -14.00
N CYS A 232 -0.65 -8.50 -13.86
CA CYS A 232 -1.62 -8.77 -14.92
C CYS A 232 -2.46 -7.54 -15.32
N THR A 233 -2.28 -6.41 -14.65
CA THR A 233 -2.97 -5.15 -14.94
C THR A 233 -1.95 -4.03 -15.11
N SER A 234 -2.04 -3.32 -16.22
CA SER A 234 -1.25 -2.10 -16.47
C SER A 234 -2.16 -0.89 -16.66
N VAL A 235 -1.64 0.30 -16.41
CA VAL A 235 -2.38 1.55 -16.58
C VAL A 235 -1.51 2.57 -17.30
N SER A 236 -2.04 3.13 -18.38
CA SER A 236 -1.44 4.25 -19.09
C SER A 236 -2.27 5.52 -18.92
N TYR A 237 -1.60 6.66 -18.79
CA TYR A 237 -2.22 7.97 -18.63
C TYR A 237 -1.22 9.09 -18.91
N SER A 238 -1.71 10.29 -19.23
CA SER A 238 -0.86 11.49 -19.36
C SER A 238 -0.25 11.87 -18.03
N LYS A 239 1.05 12.14 -18.02
CA LYS A 239 1.79 12.64 -16.85
C LYS A 239 1.65 14.15 -16.66
N GLU A 240 1.08 14.86 -17.61
CA GLU A 240 0.89 16.29 -17.53
C GLU A 240 -0.25 16.65 -16.56
N PRO A 241 -0.09 17.72 -15.75
CA PRO A 241 -1.15 18.19 -14.88
C PRO A 241 -2.38 18.64 -15.67
N VAL A 242 -3.55 18.18 -15.25
CA VAL A 242 -4.83 18.50 -15.90
C VAL A 242 -5.40 19.79 -15.32
N GLN A 243 -5.58 20.79 -16.16
CA GLN A 243 -6.13 22.09 -15.77
C GLN A 243 -7.57 21.99 -15.23
N PRO A 244 -8.04 22.98 -14.45
CA PRO A 244 -9.43 23.06 -14.03
C PRO A 244 -10.41 22.91 -15.20
N GLY A 245 -11.42 22.05 -15.03
CA GLY A 245 -12.39 21.69 -16.05
C GLY A 245 -11.96 20.60 -17.02
N GLY A 246 -10.66 20.25 -17.07
CA GLY A 246 -10.11 19.21 -17.94
C GLY A 246 -10.36 17.79 -17.41
N GLU A 247 -10.04 16.82 -18.26
CA GLU A 247 -10.24 15.39 -17.98
C GLU A 247 -8.95 14.60 -18.17
N LEU A 248 -8.72 13.62 -17.28
CA LEU A 248 -7.67 12.61 -17.39
C LEU A 248 -8.29 11.25 -17.63
N LYS A 249 -7.85 10.58 -18.69
CA LYS A 249 -8.21 9.19 -18.95
C LYS A 249 -7.13 8.26 -18.40
N LEU A 250 -7.56 7.27 -17.63
CA LEU A 250 -6.74 6.15 -17.19
C LEU A 250 -7.13 4.93 -18.03
N GLU A 251 -6.27 4.55 -18.94
CA GLU A 251 -6.47 3.38 -19.79
C GLU A 251 -5.89 2.15 -19.09
N VAL A 252 -6.76 1.27 -18.68
CA VAL A 252 -6.43 0.04 -17.96
C VAL A 252 -6.41 -1.11 -18.95
N THR A 253 -5.31 -1.84 -18.98
CA THR A 253 -5.16 -3.08 -19.74
C THR A 253 -5.03 -4.25 -18.78
N TYR A 254 -5.84 -5.29 -18.98
CA TYR A 254 -5.83 -6.52 -18.21
C TYR A 254 -5.56 -7.72 -19.09
N THR A 255 -4.62 -8.58 -18.65
CA THR A 255 -4.29 -9.84 -19.33
C THR A 255 -4.33 -10.96 -18.28
N ALA A 256 -5.27 -11.89 -18.41
CA ALA A 256 -5.36 -13.04 -17.51
C ALA A 256 -4.20 -14.03 -17.78
N GLU A 257 -3.72 -14.68 -16.73
CA GLU A 257 -2.70 -15.73 -16.85
C GLU A 257 -3.32 -17.12 -17.07
N HIS A 258 -4.57 -17.29 -16.65
CA HIS A 258 -5.37 -18.51 -16.76
C HIS A 258 -6.86 -18.16 -16.63
N PRO A 259 -7.80 -19.08 -16.90
CA PRO A 259 -9.20 -18.88 -16.58
C PRO A 259 -9.39 -18.56 -15.11
N GLU A 260 -9.97 -17.40 -14.76
CA GLU A 260 -10.17 -16.97 -13.38
C GLU A 260 -11.39 -16.03 -13.23
N HIS A 261 -12.00 -16.08 -12.04
CA HIS A 261 -12.83 -14.97 -11.57
C HIS A 261 -11.91 -13.93 -10.92
N PHE A 262 -11.92 -12.69 -11.38
CA PHE A 262 -11.01 -11.69 -10.89
C PHE A 262 -11.70 -10.43 -10.37
N ASN A 263 -11.03 -9.79 -9.41
CA ASN A 263 -11.36 -8.48 -8.90
C ASN A 263 -10.02 -7.78 -8.62
N LYS A 264 -9.57 -6.96 -9.58
CA LYS A 264 -8.27 -6.27 -9.48
C LYS A 264 -8.50 -4.80 -9.14
N THR A 265 -7.62 -4.26 -8.30
CA THR A 265 -7.68 -2.86 -7.88
C THR A 265 -6.60 -2.02 -8.55
N ILE A 266 -6.95 -0.79 -8.86
CA ILE A 266 -6.05 0.26 -9.34
C ILE A 266 -6.10 1.38 -8.30
N THR A 267 -4.96 1.71 -7.71
CA THR A 267 -4.83 2.77 -6.70
C THR A 267 -4.15 3.97 -7.33
N VAL A 268 -4.85 5.10 -7.38
CA VAL A 268 -4.38 6.34 -8.01
C VAL A 268 -4.03 7.36 -6.92
N TYR A 269 -2.78 7.78 -6.86
CA TYR A 269 -2.29 8.83 -5.97
C TYR A 269 -2.28 10.16 -6.72
N CYS A 270 -3.02 11.13 -6.24
CA CYS A 270 -3.09 12.46 -6.85
C CYS A 270 -3.34 13.53 -5.77
N ASN A 271 -3.24 14.81 -6.14
CA ASN A 271 -3.43 15.94 -5.25
C ASN A 271 -4.92 16.27 -5.02
N MET A 272 -5.69 15.30 -4.55
CA MET A 272 -7.05 15.47 -4.07
C MET A 272 -7.15 15.10 -2.59
N GLU A 273 -8.12 15.69 -1.88
CA GLU A 273 -8.27 15.48 -0.43
C GLU A 273 -8.51 14.01 -0.06
N SER A 274 -9.26 13.27 -0.89
CA SER A 274 -9.55 11.86 -0.70
C SER A 274 -8.55 10.91 -1.38
N SER A 275 -7.35 11.37 -1.73
CA SER A 275 -6.28 10.49 -2.27
C SER A 275 -5.78 9.52 -1.18
N PRO A 276 -5.49 8.25 -1.54
CA PRO A 276 -5.60 7.68 -2.88
C PRO A 276 -7.02 7.30 -3.29
N LEU A 277 -7.28 7.37 -4.59
CA LEU A 277 -8.50 6.87 -5.20
C LEU A 277 -8.34 5.39 -5.55
N VAL A 278 -9.33 4.57 -5.19
CA VAL A 278 -9.31 3.13 -5.48
C VAL A 278 -10.36 2.80 -6.54
N LEU A 279 -9.89 2.29 -7.68
CA LEU A 279 -10.70 1.84 -8.80
C LEU A 279 -10.64 0.32 -8.90
N LYS A 280 -11.66 -0.29 -9.53
CA LYS A 280 -11.74 -1.74 -9.67
C LYS A 280 -12.13 -2.16 -11.08
N ILE A 281 -11.50 -3.23 -11.55
CA ILE A 281 -11.98 -4.02 -12.69
C ILE A 281 -12.29 -5.44 -12.22
N MET A 282 -13.37 -6.02 -12.72
CA MET A 282 -13.81 -7.33 -12.28
C MET A 282 -14.49 -8.11 -13.40
N ARG A 283 -14.48 -9.41 -13.35
CA ARG A 283 -15.32 -10.44 -14.00
C ARG A 283 -14.62 -11.78 -14.22
N ASP A 284 -15.14 -12.54 -15.16
CA ASP A 284 -14.71 -13.91 -15.45
C ASP A 284 -13.91 -13.94 -16.77
N ALA A 285 -12.68 -14.43 -16.68
CA ALA A 285 -11.87 -14.83 -17.82
C ALA A 285 -12.05 -16.34 -18.02
N GLU A 286 -12.61 -16.77 -19.14
CA GLU A 286 -12.97 -18.16 -19.49
C GLU A 286 -12.07 -18.73 -20.60
#